data_fa249b1e5ade36347e09686ad4cd6bf4
#
_entry.id   fa249b1e5ade36347e09686ad4cd6bf4
#
_cell.length_a   1.000
_cell.length_b   1.000
_cell.length_c   1.000
_cell.angle_alpha   90.00
_cell.angle_beta   90.00
_cell.angle_gamma   90.00
#
_symmetry.space_group_name_H-M   'P 1'
#
loop_
_entity.id
_entity.type
_entity.pdbx_description
1 polymer ?
#
loop_
_entity_poly.entity_id
_entity_poly.type
_entity_poly.pdbx_seq_one_letter_code
_entity_poly.pdbx_strand_id
1 'polypeptide(L)'
;GSEMCIRDRHELNCEDVARRLGLEVNMHQAHCFMHQDKRPSLAFKNNLWKCFACDKGGDAISLVEEKCNLSFVEACTWLCEQYHIYMPSTNLKNTKKRPKLRHRRTLVIDREESRPDFDGDVASAIINLADLEAKGKEFLFTERKLSAQVVEKMKIKSVEDSTEMKEILMNTFGEERLIKCKMLRRDNNKIQLTINIPSLLIPYFDRTGKLVALQSRYLGTNENIPRFKMLCNSRKQLYNMVLLAKLQEGSKLYIMEGITDCLAMLSAGYPAVAIQSATTIPETELDKLSGFDLVMVHDNDKAGVSAFYHLHRSLLRYGCRLKCATIPALFKDYSAYYLYLKK
;
A
#
# COMPACT_ATOMS: atom_id res chain seq x y z
N GLY A 1 -14.99 4.01 31.45
CA GLY A 1 -14.87 4.22 30.00
C GLY A 1 -15.76 3.33 29.15
N SER A 2 -16.52 2.36 29.74
CA SER A 2 -17.34 1.40 28.98
C SER A 2 -18.83 1.78 28.92
N GLU A 3 -19.32 2.67 29.74
CA GLU A 3 -20.78 2.94 29.83
C GLU A 3 -21.32 3.81 28.70
N MET A 4 -20.53 4.69 28.11
CA MET A 4 -20.98 5.57 27.02
C MET A 4 -21.13 4.85 25.69
N CYS A 5 -20.25 3.87 25.39
CA CYS A 5 -20.37 3.03 24.21
C CYS A 5 -21.62 2.13 24.19
N ILE A 6 -22.20 1.80 25.35
CA ILE A 6 -23.38 0.94 25.45
C ILE A 6 -24.67 1.72 25.11
N ARG A 7 -24.75 2.98 25.50
CA ARG A 7 -25.91 3.83 25.23
C ARG A 7 -26.03 4.19 23.74
N ASP A 8 -24.91 4.58 23.13
CA ASP A 8 -24.85 4.96 21.73
C ASP A 8 -25.04 3.78 20.76
N ARG A 9 -24.73 2.55 21.19
CA ARG A 9 -24.97 1.31 20.42
C ARG A 9 -26.43 1.11 20.02
N HIS A 10 -27.38 1.53 20.85
CA HIS A 10 -28.83 1.37 20.61
C HIS A 10 -29.43 2.50 19.78
N GLU A 11 -28.73 3.63 19.65
CA GLU A 11 -29.18 4.79 18.86
C GLU A 11 -28.76 4.72 17.39
N LEU A 12 -27.68 3.97 17.08
CA LEU A 12 -27.21 3.80 15.70
C LEU A 12 -28.05 2.75 14.97
N ASN A 13 -28.69 3.16 13.89
CA ASN A 13 -29.46 2.24 13.05
C ASN A 13 -28.51 1.37 12.20
N CYS A 14 -28.57 0.05 12.41
CA CYS A 14 -27.69 -0.91 11.76
C CYS A 14 -27.82 -0.91 10.23
N GLU A 15 -29.03 -0.66 9.69
CA GLU A 15 -29.23 -0.54 8.24
C GLU A 15 -28.65 0.75 7.66
N ASP A 16 -28.73 1.85 8.41
CA ASP A 16 -28.13 3.11 7.97
C ASP A 16 -26.59 3.00 7.94
N VAL A 17 -26.03 2.33 8.94
CA VAL A 17 -24.61 2.00 8.96
C VAL A 17 -24.25 1.13 7.77
N ALA A 18 -25.06 0.11 7.46
CA ALA A 18 -24.85 -0.75 6.29
C ALA A 18 -24.84 0.03 4.98
N ARG A 19 -25.80 0.96 4.81
CA ARG A 19 -25.87 1.83 3.61
C ARG A 19 -24.65 2.74 3.51
N ARG A 20 -24.19 3.33 4.62
CA ARG A 20 -22.97 4.14 4.66
C ARG A 20 -21.70 3.33 4.34
N LEU A 21 -21.70 2.03 4.66
CA LEU A 21 -20.65 1.09 4.29
C LEU A 21 -20.76 0.60 2.82
N GLY A 22 -21.70 1.16 2.04
CA GLY A 22 -21.90 0.82 0.63
C GLY A 22 -22.65 -0.48 0.39
N LEU A 23 -23.41 -0.98 1.38
CA LEU A 23 -24.29 -2.12 1.19
C LEU A 23 -25.66 -1.65 0.66
N GLU A 24 -26.14 -2.30 -0.39
CA GLU A 24 -27.49 -2.08 -0.91
C GLU A 24 -28.49 -2.84 -0.04
N VAL A 25 -29.16 -2.13 0.86
CA VAL A 25 -30.17 -2.70 1.76
C VAL A 25 -31.56 -2.49 1.20
N ASN A 26 -32.23 -3.60 0.84
CA ASN A 26 -33.60 -3.64 0.35
C ASN A 26 -34.44 -4.57 1.22
N MET A 27 -35.62 -4.14 1.67
CA MET A 27 -36.54 -4.91 2.52
C MET A 27 -35.84 -5.60 3.70
N HIS A 28 -34.97 -4.86 4.41
CA HIS A 28 -34.21 -5.35 5.55
C HIS A 28 -33.20 -6.46 5.20
N GLN A 29 -32.78 -6.57 3.94
CA GLN A 29 -31.80 -7.54 3.47
C GLN A 29 -30.74 -6.91 2.57
N ALA A 30 -29.55 -7.51 2.52
CA ALA A 30 -28.44 -7.14 1.64
C ALA A 30 -27.66 -8.39 1.20
N HIS A 31 -26.87 -8.24 0.14
CA HIS A 31 -25.86 -9.25 -0.18
C HIS A 31 -24.74 -9.25 0.86
N CYS A 32 -24.31 -10.44 1.25
CA CYS A 32 -23.23 -10.57 2.20
C CYS A 32 -21.88 -10.13 1.56
N PHE A 33 -21.09 -9.43 2.34
CA PHE A 33 -19.77 -8.95 1.92
C PHE A 33 -18.62 -9.93 2.25
N MET A 34 -18.91 -11.01 2.98
CA MET A 34 -17.92 -11.98 3.43
C MET A 34 -17.82 -13.20 2.50
N HIS A 35 -18.81 -13.43 1.65
CA HIS A 35 -18.83 -14.51 0.67
C HIS A 35 -19.57 -14.08 -0.61
N GLN A 36 -19.39 -14.84 -1.68
CA GLN A 36 -20.10 -14.58 -2.93
C GLN A 36 -21.56 -15.01 -2.80
N ASP A 37 -22.45 -14.04 -2.86
CA ASP A 37 -23.87 -14.20 -2.56
C ASP A 37 -24.72 -14.11 -3.86
N LYS A 38 -25.47 -15.17 -4.16
CA LYS A 38 -26.40 -15.18 -5.30
C LYS A 38 -27.78 -14.60 -4.95
N ARG A 39 -28.15 -14.62 -3.67
CA ARG A 39 -29.38 -14.04 -3.13
C ARG A 39 -29.05 -13.37 -1.81
N PRO A 40 -29.70 -12.23 -1.46
CA PRO A 40 -29.43 -11.53 -0.21
C PRO A 40 -29.54 -12.49 1.00
N SER A 41 -28.43 -12.72 1.69
CA SER A 41 -28.34 -13.59 2.86
C SER A 41 -28.07 -12.85 4.17
N LEU A 42 -27.74 -11.56 4.07
CA LEU A 42 -27.54 -10.67 5.21
C LEU A 42 -28.86 -10.01 5.56
N ALA A 43 -29.43 -10.32 6.73
CA ALA A 43 -30.68 -9.75 7.20
C ALA A 43 -30.46 -8.78 8.37
N PHE A 44 -31.32 -7.76 8.44
CA PHE A 44 -31.36 -6.77 9.52
C PHE A 44 -32.67 -6.90 10.29
N LYS A 45 -32.57 -7.05 11.62
CA LYS A 45 -33.74 -7.11 12.51
C LYS A 45 -33.40 -6.62 13.91
N ASN A 46 -34.27 -5.84 14.52
CA ASN A 46 -34.08 -5.32 15.89
C ASN A 46 -32.73 -4.62 16.10
N ASN A 47 -32.32 -3.83 15.12
CA ASN A 47 -31.03 -3.12 15.10
C ASN A 47 -29.79 -4.04 15.16
N LEU A 48 -29.94 -5.28 14.75
CA LEU A 48 -28.89 -6.27 14.58
C LEU A 48 -28.82 -6.73 13.13
N TRP A 49 -27.66 -7.22 12.72
CA TRP A 49 -27.47 -7.89 11.44
C TRP A 49 -27.10 -9.34 11.62
N LYS A 50 -27.48 -10.18 10.69
CA LYS A 50 -27.05 -11.58 10.63
C LYS A 50 -26.96 -12.05 9.19
N CYS A 51 -25.85 -12.72 8.85
CA CYS A 51 -25.74 -13.51 7.64
C CYS A 51 -26.07 -14.97 7.95
N PHE A 52 -27.10 -15.50 7.31
CA PHE A 52 -27.51 -16.89 7.52
C PHE A 52 -26.61 -17.90 6.85
N ALA A 53 -25.79 -17.49 5.86
CA ALA A 53 -24.85 -18.39 5.19
C ALA A 53 -23.49 -18.47 5.92
N CYS A 54 -23.00 -17.36 6.47
CA CYS A 54 -21.75 -17.32 7.24
C CYS A 54 -21.92 -17.59 8.73
N ASP A 55 -23.17 -17.58 9.20
CA ASP A 55 -23.55 -17.62 10.63
C ASP A 55 -22.94 -16.50 11.50
N LYS A 56 -22.50 -15.41 10.87
CA LYS A 56 -21.99 -14.22 11.54
C LYS A 56 -23.09 -13.18 11.72
N GLY A 57 -22.99 -12.40 12.78
CA GLY A 57 -23.96 -11.35 13.07
C GLY A 57 -23.54 -10.50 14.26
N GLY A 58 -24.30 -9.44 14.52
CA GLY A 58 -24.06 -8.56 15.64
C GLY A 58 -24.77 -7.21 15.52
N ASP A 59 -24.23 -6.19 16.18
CA ASP A 59 -24.72 -4.80 16.18
C ASP A 59 -24.01 -3.94 15.10
N ALA A 60 -24.34 -2.65 15.08
CA ALA A 60 -23.74 -1.69 14.13
C ALA A 60 -22.20 -1.62 14.26
N ILE A 61 -21.64 -1.78 15.45
CA ILE A 61 -20.20 -1.76 15.66
C ILE A 61 -19.57 -2.99 15.05
N SER A 62 -20.11 -4.17 15.32
CA SER A 62 -19.63 -5.43 14.74
C SER A 62 -19.77 -5.46 13.22
N LEU A 63 -20.76 -4.78 12.65
CA LEU A 63 -20.90 -4.62 11.20
C LEU A 63 -19.71 -3.85 10.62
N VAL A 64 -19.31 -2.76 11.26
CA VAL A 64 -18.14 -1.96 10.87
C VAL A 64 -16.85 -2.75 11.06
N GLU A 65 -16.70 -3.46 12.21
CA GLU A 65 -15.54 -4.33 12.46
C GLU A 65 -15.34 -5.36 11.35
N GLU A 66 -16.38 -6.09 11.01
CA GLU A 66 -16.34 -7.16 9.99
C GLU A 66 -16.20 -6.61 8.57
N LYS A 67 -16.95 -5.55 8.22
CA LYS A 67 -16.95 -4.98 6.86
C LYS A 67 -15.64 -4.27 6.54
N CYS A 68 -15.08 -3.54 7.52
CA CYS A 68 -13.87 -2.73 7.35
C CYS A 68 -12.63 -3.41 7.93
N ASN A 69 -12.77 -4.61 8.53
CA ASN A 69 -11.71 -5.32 9.25
C ASN A 69 -11.03 -4.43 10.31
N LEU A 70 -11.84 -3.74 11.10
CA LEU A 70 -11.42 -2.82 12.17
C LEU A 70 -11.52 -3.50 13.54
N SER A 71 -10.73 -3.05 14.50
CA SER A 71 -10.93 -3.39 15.91
C SER A 71 -12.14 -2.64 16.47
N PHE A 72 -12.68 -3.11 17.59
CA PHE A 72 -13.80 -2.47 18.29
C PHE A 72 -13.61 -0.95 18.50
N VAL A 73 -12.42 -0.53 18.95
CA VAL A 73 -12.15 0.89 19.22
C VAL A 73 -12.14 1.70 17.91
N GLU A 74 -11.55 1.14 16.85
CA GLU A 74 -11.48 1.78 15.53
C GLU A 74 -12.89 1.87 14.89
N ALA A 75 -13.70 0.83 15.03
CA ALA A 75 -15.08 0.82 14.57
C ALA A 75 -15.94 1.87 15.32
N CYS A 76 -15.77 1.99 16.64
CA CYS A 76 -16.40 3.05 17.42
C CYS A 76 -15.94 4.44 16.96
N THR A 77 -14.64 4.64 16.71
CA THR A 77 -14.11 5.92 16.22
C THR A 77 -14.69 6.26 14.86
N TRP A 78 -14.73 5.30 13.94
CA TRP A 78 -15.33 5.47 12.62
C TRP A 78 -16.82 5.88 12.72
N LEU A 79 -17.60 5.19 13.57
CA LEU A 79 -19.01 5.53 13.77
C LEU A 79 -19.19 6.93 14.35
N CYS A 80 -18.37 7.32 15.33
CA CYS A 80 -18.40 8.65 15.90
C CYS A 80 -18.13 9.75 14.86
N GLU A 81 -17.15 9.51 13.97
CA GLU A 81 -16.82 10.43 12.87
C GLU A 81 -17.97 10.51 11.84
N GLN A 82 -18.53 9.36 11.45
CA GLN A 82 -19.60 9.30 10.43
C GLN A 82 -20.93 9.90 10.90
N TYR A 83 -21.21 9.80 12.18
CA TYR A 83 -22.48 10.26 12.77
C TYR A 83 -22.34 11.53 13.61
N HIS A 84 -21.13 12.16 13.59
CA HIS A 84 -20.82 13.36 14.37
C HIS A 84 -21.10 13.22 15.88
N ILE A 85 -20.91 11.99 16.39
CA ILE A 85 -21.09 11.68 17.80
C ILE A 85 -19.85 12.16 18.54
N TYR A 86 -20.05 13.01 19.55
CA TYR A 86 -18.94 13.52 20.36
C TYR A 86 -18.34 12.38 21.20
N MET A 87 -17.08 12.01 20.93
CA MET A 87 -16.31 11.25 21.89
C MET A 87 -15.65 12.22 22.88
N PRO A 88 -15.97 12.14 24.18
CA PRO A 88 -15.20 12.88 25.16
C PRO A 88 -13.75 12.47 25.00
N SER A 89 -12.88 13.46 24.80
CA SER A 89 -11.44 13.22 24.77
C SER A 89 -11.08 12.60 26.13
N THR A 90 -10.86 11.30 26.16
CA THR A 90 -10.15 10.70 27.27
C THR A 90 -8.78 11.34 27.27
N ASN A 91 -8.56 12.24 28.23
CA ASN A 91 -7.26 12.82 28.50
C ASN A 91 -6.28 11.67 28.77
N LEU A 92 -5.60 11.22 27.71
CA LEU A 92 -4.42 10.38 27.79
C LEU A 92 -3.22 11.23 28.25
N LYS A 93 -3.44 12.11 29.27
CA LYS A 93 -2.37 12.72 30.02
C LYS A 93 -2.15 11.86 31.25
N ASN A 94 -1.00 11.20 31.25
CA ASN A 94 -0.35 10.57 32.41
C ASN A 94 -1.01 9.29 32.97
N THR A 95 -0.74 8.16 32.31
CA THR A 95 -0.44 6.97 33.10
C THR A 95 0.93 6.44 32.68
N LYS A 96 1.94 6.84 33.49
CA LYS A 96 3.23 6.14 33.60
C LYS A 96 2.96 4.73 34.11
N LYS A 97 2.53 3.84 33.24
CA LYS A 97 2.68 2.38 33.30
C LYS A 97 2.11 1.86 32.00
N ARG A 98 3.00 1.64 31.02
CA ARG A 98 2.68 0.82 29.88
C ARG A 98 2.12 -0.52 30.40
N PRO A 99 0.89 -0.94 30.06
CA PRO A 99 0.51 -2.32 30.26
C PRO A 99 1.53 -3.13 29.46
N LYS A 100 2.24 -4.05 30.11
CA LYS A 100 2.97 -5.09 29.40
C LYS A 100 1.92 -5.84 28.60
N LEU A 101 1.82 -5.54 27.30
CA LEU A 101 1.10 -6.38 26.36
C LEU A 101 1.68 -7.79 26.53
N ARG A 102 0.90 -8.66 27.16
CA ARG A 102 1.13 -10.09 27.05
C ARG A 102 0.99 -10.38 25.58
N HIS A 103 2.12 -10.47 24.88
CA HIS A 103 2.18 -11.09 23.58
C HIS A 103 1.52 -12.46 23.72
N ARG A 104 0.29 -12.58 23.26
CA ARG A 104 -0.16 -13.84 22.73
C ARG A 104 0.77 -14.07 21.55
N ARG A 105 1.86 -14.80 21.80
CA ARG A 105 2.67 -15.42 20.76
C ARG A 105 1.72 -16.37 20.01
N THR A 106 1.02 -15.85 19.03
CA THR A 106 0.72 -16.66 17.87
C THR A 106 2.10 -16.93 17.31
N LEU A 107 2.53 -18.18 17.37
CA LEU A 107 3.69 -18.68 16.64
C LEU A 107 3.35 -18.49 15.14
N VAL A 108 3.49 -17.27 14.63
CA VAL A 108 3.84 -17.07 13.24
C VAL A 108 5.27 -17.58 13.20
N ILE A 109 5.42 -18.83 12.81
CA ILE A 109 6.72 -19.38 12.44
C ILE A 109 7.22 -18.45 11.36
N ASP A 110 8.16 -17.60 11.75
CA ASP A 110 8.80 -16.62 10.88
C ASP A 110 9.53 -17.41 9.77
N ARG A 111 8.83 -17.64 8.65
CA ARG A 111 9.48 -18.10 7.43
C ARG A 111 10.36 -17.01 6.82
N GLU A 112 10.48 -15.85 7.47
CA GLU A 112 11.33 -14.74 7.02
C GLU A 112 12.80 -14.90 7.39
N GLU A 113 13.15 -15.63 8.46
CA GLU A 113 14.54 -15.79 8.91
C GLU A 113 15.44 -16.57 7.94
N SER A 114 14.86 -17.28 6.95
CA SER A 114 15.63 -18.07 5.97
C SER A 114 15.79 -17.41 4.59
N ARG A 115 15.28 -16.19 4.37
CA ARG A 115 15.43 -15.52 3.07
C ARG A 115 16.74 -14.77 3.02
N PRO A 116 17.55 -14.96 1.94
CA PRO A 116 18.78 -14.20 1.77
C PRO A 116 18.50 -12.70 1.77
N ASP A 117 19.41 -11.93 2.35
CA ASP A 117 19.32 -10.48 2.43
C ASP A 117 19.42 -9.82 1.05
N PHE A 118 18.94 -8.57 0.97
CA PHE A 118 19.06 -7.72 -0.20
C PHE A 118 20.53 -7.52 -0.58
N ASP A 119 20.87 -7.81 -1.82
CA ASP A 119 22.21 -7.56 -2.36
C ASP A 119 22.30 -6.16 -2.97
N GLY A 120 22.67 -5.20 -2.14
CA GLY A 120 22.76 -3.79 -2.51
C GLY A 120 23.88 -3.48 -3.51
N ASP A 121 24.98 -4.25 -3.52
CA ASP A 121 26.08 -4.03 -4.46
C ASP A 121 25.66 -4.43 -5.87
N VAL A 122 25.03 -5.61 -6.01
CA VAL A 122 24.49 -6.07 -7.29
C VAL A 122 23.42 -5.11 -7.80
N ALA A 123 22.51 -4.66 -6.92
CA ALA A 123 21.47 -3.70 -7.28
C ALA A 123 22.05 -2.35 -7.72
N SER A 124 23.07 -1.86 -7.03
CA SER A 124 23.77 -0.61 -7.39
C SER A 124 24.47 -0.74 -8.74
N ALA A 125 25.13 -1.86 -9.00
CA ALA A 125 25.77 -2.12 -10.29
C ALA A 125 24.73 -2.12 -11.43
N ILE A 126 23.59 -2.76 -11.25
CA ILE A 126 22.51 -2.77 -12.24
C ILE A 126 22.03 -1.35 -12.56
N ILE A 127 21.80 -0.50 -11.56
CA ILE A 127 21.37 0.88 -11.77
C ILE A 127 22.44 1.74 -12.44
N ASN A 128 23.72 1.50 -12.12
CA ASN A 128 24.84 2.24 -12.70
C ASN A 128 25.13 1.82 -14.15
N LEU A 129 24.86 0.57 -14.51
CA LEU A 129 25.03 0.06 -15.88
C LEU A 129 23.84 0.47 -16.79
N ALA A 130 22.70 0.73 -16.22
CA ALA A 130 21.49 1.04 -16.98
C ALA A 130 21.37 2.53 -17.30
N ASP A 131 20.83 2.83 -18.47
CA ASP A 131 20.37 4.16 -18.87
C ASP A 131 18.82 4.19 -18.96
N LEU A 132 18.28 5.37 -19.19
CA LEU A 132 16.86 5.47 -19.54
C LEU A 132 16.73 5.38 -21.06
N GLU A 133 16.35 4.21 -21.54
CA GLU A 133 16.26 3.86 -22.96
C GLU A 133 14.92 4.30 -23.59
N ALA A 134 14.72 4.02 -24.88
CA ALA A 134 13.61 4.56 -25.69
C ALA A 134 12.23 4.20 -25.14
N LYS A 135 11.95 2.93 -24.85
CA LYS A 135 10.65 2.48 -24.30
C LYS A 135 10.40 3.02 -22.91
N GLY A 136 11.46 3.12 -22.10
CA GLY A 136 11.38 3.76 -20.78
C GLY A 136 10.99 5.24 -20.89
N LYS A 137 11.61 5.99 -21.80
CA LYS A 137 11.27 7.39 -22.09
C LYS A 137 9.86 7.54 -22.62
N GLU A 138 9.47 6.70 -23.58
CA GLU A 138 8.12 6.71 -24.14
C GLU A 138 7.08 6.52 -23.04
N PHE A 139 7.23 5.47 -22.22
CA PHE A 139 6.33 5.21 -21.11
C PHE A 139 6.24 6.38 -20.12
N LEU A 140 7.38 6.88 -19.65
CA LEU A 140 7.40 7.89 -18.59
C LEU A 140 6.97 9.27 -19.10
N PHE A 141 7.43 9.69 -20.28
CA PHE A 141 7.24 11.06 -20.75
C PHE A 141 6.08 11.21 -21.73
N THR A 142 5.82 10.23 -22.57
CA THR A 142 4.74 10.29 -23.57
C THR A 142 3.45 9.73 -23.02
N GLU A 143 3.46 8.50 -22.52
CA GLU A 143 2.24 7.86 -22.04
C GLU A 143 1.80 8.41 -20.66
N ARG A 144 2.75 8.61 -19.72
CA ARG A 144 2.46 9.05 -18.35
C ARG A 144 2.64 10.53 -18.11
N LYS A 145 3.22 11.28 -19.05
CA LYS A 145 3.48 12.73 -19.00
C LYS A 145 4.17 13.18 -17.70
N LEU A 146 5.05 12.34 -17.15
CA LEU A 146 5.77 12.62 -15.91
C LEU A 146 6.86 13.68 -16.14
N SER A 147 7.17 14.42 -15.08
CA SER A 147 8.26 15.39 -15.09
C SER A 147 9.63 14.72 -15.23
N ALA A 148 10.44 15.17 -16.18
CA ALA A 148 11.80 14.67 -16.36
C ALA A 148 12.66 14.86 -15.09
N GLN A 149 12.48 16.01 -14.41
CA GLN A 149 13.17 16.28 -13.13
C GLN A 149 12.80 15.26 -12.04
N VAL A 150 11.54 14.83 -11.98
CA VAL A 150 11.09 13.81 -11.02
C VAL A 150 11.72 12.47 -11.37
N VAL A 151 11.69 12.06 -12.62
CA VAL A 151 12.27 10.80 -13.10
C VAL A 151 13.77 10.73 -12.82
N GLU A 152 14.50 11.78 -13.11
CA GLU A 152 15.93 11.90 -12.83
C GLU A 152 16.23 11.86 -11.33
N LYS A 153 15.50 12.65 -10.52
CA LYS A 153 15.64 12.68 -9.06
C LYS A 153 15.37 11.31 -8.43
N MET A 154 14.42 10.55 -8.97
CA MET A 154 14.11 9.19 -8.52
C MET A 154 15.08 8.15 -9.08
N LYS A 155 16.03 8.52 -9.91
CA LYS A 155 17.05 7.66 -10.54
C LYS A 155 16.42 6.47 -11.27
N ILE A 156 15.26 6.68 -11.91
CA ILE A 156 14.58 5.65 -12.69
C ILE A 156 15.37 5.40 -13.97
N LYS A 157 15.64 4.14 -14.23
CA LYS A 157 16.35 3.65 -15.41
C LYS A 157 15.47 2.68 -16.18
N SER A 158 15.95 2.17 -17.32
CA SER A 158 15.28 1.10 -18.04
C SER A 158 16.30 0.13 -18.64
N VAL A 159 15.79 -1.01 -19.09
CA VAL A 159 16.58 -2.02 -19.78
C VAL A 159 15.73 -2.66 -20.86
N GLU A 160 16.23 -2.61 -22.11
CA GLU A 160 15.59 -3.21 -23.30
C GLU A 160 16.41 -4.40 -23.82
N ASP A 161 17.74 -4.39 -23.63
CA ASP A 161 18.64 -5.51 -23.82
C ASP A 161 19.51 -5.69 -22.56
N SER A 162 19.62 -6.91 -22.10
CA SER A 162 20.35 -7.25 -20.88
C SER A 162 21.64 -8.06 -21.15
N THR A 163 22.06 -8.17 -22.42
CA THR A 163 23.17 -9.04 -22.81
C THR A 163 24.49 -8.56 -22.20
N GLU A 164 24.86 -7.31 -22.45
CA GLU A 164 26.06 -6.69 -21.90
C GLU A 164 26.03 -6.60 -20.39
N MET A 165 24.88 -6.17 -19.83
CA MET A 165 24.67 -6.11 -18.39
C MET A 165 24.93 -7.45 -17.71
N LYS A 166 24.43 -8.55 -18.31
CA LYS A 166 24.65 -9.91 -17.79
C LYS A 166 26.14 -10.26 -17.76
N GLU A 167 26.87 -9.99 -18.83
CA GLU A 167 28.30 -10.29 -18.91
C GLU A 167 29.11 -9.52 -17.86
N ILE A 168 28.85 -8.22 -17.72
CA ILE A 168 29.53 -7.38 -16.72
C ILE A 168 29.22 -7.87 -15.31
N LEU A 169 27.96 -8.15 -15.01
CA LEU A 169 27.55 -8.64 -13.68
C LEU A 169 28.19 -10.00 -13.36
N MET A 170 28.25 -10.92 -14.33
CA MET A 170 28.87 -12.23 -14.15
C MET A 170 30.39 -12.10 -13.88
N ASN A 171 31.04 -11.22 -14.62
CA ASN A 171 32.48 -10.98 -14.43
C ASN A 171 32.80 -10.29 -13.11
N THR A 172 31.89 -9.43 -12.61
CA THR A 172 32.09 -8.65 -11.38
C THR A 172 31.75 -9.43 -10.11
N PHE A 173 30.65 -10.15 -10.11
CA PHE A 173 30.09 -10.77 -8.89
C PHE A 173 30.12 -12.30 -8.90
N GLY A 174 30.37 -12.90 -10.05
CA GLY A 174 30.32 -14.35 -10.23
C GLY A 174 28.90 -14.93 -10.27
N GLU A 175 28.78 -16.09 -10.91
CA GLU A 175 27.49 -16.75 -11.12
C GLU A 175 26.81 -17.13 -9.80
N GLU A 176 27.55 -17.65 -8.84
CA GLU A 176 27.02 -18.13 -7.57
C GLU A 176 26.31 -17.02 -6.78
N ARG A 177 26.96 -15.85 -6.64
CA ARG A 177 26.36 -14.68 -5.95
C ARG A 177 25.10 -14.20 -6.67
N LEU A 178 25.12 -14.15 -7.98
CA LEU A 178 23.97 -13.70 -8.79
C LEU A 178 22.78 -14.67 -8.71
N ILE A 179 23.04 -15.98 -8.62
CA ILE A 179 21.99 -16.98 -8.38
C ILE A 179 21.43 -16.82 -6.96
N LYS A 180 22.28 -16.67 -5.95
CA LYS A 180 21.91 -16.48 -4.55
C LYS A 180 21.03 -15.25 -4.36
N CYS A 181 21.34 -14.12 -5.01
CA CYS A 181 20.52 -12.92 -4.98
C CYS A 181 19.35 -12.95 -5.99
N LYS A 182 19.12 -14.08 -6.66
CA LYS A 182 18.02 -14.31 -7.62
C LYS A 182 18.05 -13.39 -8.86
N MET A 183 19.23 -12.91 -9.22
CA MET A 183 19.42 -12.13 -10.45
C MET A 183 19.70 -13.01 -11.65
N LEU A 184 20.26 -14.21 -11.45
CA LEU A 184 20.41 -15.21 -12.50
C LEU A 184 19.50 -16.41 -12.25
N ARG A 185 19.05 -17.01 -13.33
CA ARG A 185 18.37 -18.29 -13.38
C ARG A 185 19.05 -19.18 -14.41
N ARG A 186 19.26 -20.43 -14.04
CA ARG A 186 19.71 -21.49 -14.97
C ARG A 186 18.49 -22.25 -15.45
N ASP A 187 18.27 -22.28 -16.75
CA ASP A 187 17.18 -23.00 -17.41
C ASP A 187 17.77 -23.77 -18.58
N ASN A 188 17.66 -25.11 -18.58
CA ASN A 188 18.15 -25.98 -19.65
C ASN A 188 19.54 -25.60 -20.18
N ASN A 189 20.54 -25.49 -19.29
CA ASN A 189 21.92 -25.06 -19.59
C ASN A 189 22.06 -23.60 -20.09
N LYS A 190 21.02 -22.81 -20.15
CA LYS A 190 21.09 -21.37 -20.45
C LYS A 190 21.03 -20.55 -19.17
N ILE A 191 21.96 -19.64 -19.02
CA ILE A 191 22.00 -18.69 -17.90
C ILE A 191 21.35 -17.39 -18.38
N GLN A 192 20.32 -16.95 -17.68
CA GLN A 192 19.56 -15.75 -18.00
C GLN A 192 19.42 -14.84 -16.81
N LEU A 193 19.46 -13.53 -17.03
CA LEU A 193 19.00 -12.56 -16.05
C LEU A 193 17.51 -12.74 -15.80
N THR A 194 17.12 -12.55 -14.55
CA THR A 194 15.70 -12.69 -14.15
C THR A 194 14.90 -11.41 -14.36
N ILE A 195 15.51 -10.35 -14.92
CA ILE A 195 14.80 -9.14 -15.32
C ILE A 195 14.01 -9.45 -16.59
N ASN A 196 12.70 -9.21 -16.54
CA ASN A 196 11.87 -9.25 -17.73
C ASN A 196 12.12 -7.98 -18.54
N ILE A 197 12.36 -8.12 -19.83
CA ILE A 197 12.66 -6.98 -20.73
C ILE A 197 11.55 -6.83 -21.77
N PRO A 198 11.22 -5.60 -22.20
CA PRO A 198 11.72 -4.31 -21.68
C PRO A 198 11.13 -3.96 -20.31
N SER A 199 11.91 -3.33 -19.44
CA SER A 199 11.46 -2.94 -18.10
C SER A 199 12.05 -1.61 -17.65
N LEU A 200 11.28 -0.89 -16.81
CA LEU A 200 11.86 0.13 -15.94
C LEU A 200 12.58 -0.53 -14.76
N LEU A 201 13.62 0.12 -14.30
CA LEU A 201 14.34 -0.17 -13.06
C LEU A 201 14.06 0.95 -12.06
N ILE A 202 13.48 0.60 -10.94
CA ILE A 202 12.95 1.54 -9.95
C ILE A 202 13.69 1.30 -8.63
N PRO A 203 14.67 2.14 -8.29
CA PRO A 203 15.40 2.03 -7.04
C PRO A 203 14.61 2.62 -5.87
N TYR A 204 14.78 2.03 -4.70
CA TYR A 204 14.21 2.51 -3.45
C TYR A 204 15.33 2.96 -2.53
N PHE A 205 15.21 4.16 -2.03
CA PHE A 205 16.17 4.74 -1.12
C PHE A 205 15.52 5.00 0.24
N ASP A 206 16.23 4.68 1.31
CA ASP A 206 15.82 5.04 2.66
C ASP A 206 16.01 6.55 2.94
N ARG A 207 15.71 6.98 4.16
CA ARG A 207 15.84 8.39 4.57
C ARG A 207 17.26 8.93 4.46
N THR A 208 18.28 8.07 4.52
CA THR A 208 19.69 8.45 4.42
C THR A 208 20.18 8.55 2.96
N GLY A 209 19.36 8.09 2.00
CA GLY A 209 19.73 7.99 0.59
C GLY A 209 20.44 6.68 0.24
N LYS A 210 20.46 5.69 1.15
CA LYS A 210 21.00 4.36 0.87
C LYS A 210 19.98 3.56 0.03
N LEU A 211 20.48 2.86 -0.99
CA LEU A 211 19.67 1.93 -1.78
C LEU A 211 19.27 0.73 -0.90
N VAL A 212 17.99 0.47 -0.77
CA VAL A 212 17.41 -0.58 0.11
C VAL A 212 16.58 -1.60 -0.63
N ALA A 213 16.15 -1.29 -1.85
CA ALA A 213 15.46 -2.23 -2.71
C ALA A 213 15.55 -1.79 -4.18
N LEU A 214 15.36 -2.75 -5.07
CA LEU A 214 15.26 -2.53 -6.51
C LEU A 214 14.03 -3.29 -7.05
N GLN A 215 13.21 -2.62 -7.84
CA GLN A 215 12.05 -3.21 -8.49
C GLN A 215 12.14 -3.01 -9.99
N SER A 216 11.70 -3.99 -10.77
CA SER A 216 11.45 -3.82 -12.20
C SER A 216 9.96 -3.69 -12.48
N ARG A 217 9.62 -2.88 -13.52
CA ARG A 217 8.28 -2.79 -14.08
C ARG A 217 8.34 -3.15 -15.56
N TYR A 218 7.74 -4.28 -15.90
CA TYR A 218 7.66 -4.74 -17.28
C TYR A 218 6.84 -3.78 -18.15
N LEU A 219 7.36 -3.43 -19.32
CA LEU A 219 6.77 -2.52 -20.30
C LEU A 219 6.26 -3.22 -21.55
N GLY A 220 6.46 -4.54 -21.67
CA GLY A 220 5.94 -5.33 -22.78
C GLY A 220 4.45 -5.64 -22.66
N THR A 221 3.93 -6.31 -23.67
CA THR A 221 2.50 -6.61 -23.83
C THR A 221 2.10 -8.03 -23.38
N ASN A 222 3.05 -8.87 -23.00
CA ASN A 222 2.78 -10.24 -22.56
C ASN A 222 2.15 -10.26 -21.17
N GLU A 223 0.86 -10.54 -21.08
CA GLU A 223 0.08 -10.57 -19.83
C GLU A 223 0.49 -11.70 -18.87
N ASN A 224 1.17 -12.74 -19.35
CA ASN A 224 1.69 -13.82 -18.51
C ASN A 224 2.93 -13.40 -17.71
N ILE A 225 3.53 -12.26 -18.03
CA ILE A 225 4.69 -11.73 -17.31
C ILE A 225 4.19 -10.78 -16.21
N PRO A 226 4.57 -11.01 -14.95
CA PRO A 226 4.22 -10.10 -13.85
C PRO A 226 4.70 -8.67 -14.14
N ARG A 227 3.78 -7.71 -14.05
CA ARG A 227 4.09 -6.30 -14.32
C ARG A 227 5.18 -5.74 -13.40
N PHE A 228 5.20 -6.17 -12.15
CA PHE A 228 6.19 -5.74 -11.16
C PHE A 228 6.92 -6.93 -10.56
N LYS A 229 8.24 -6.78 -10.36
CA LYS A 229 9.08 -7.80 -9.74
C LYS A 229 10.15 -7.15 -8.87
N MET A 230 10.29 -7.62 -7.62
CA MET A 230 11.40 -7.24 -6.75
C MET A 230 12.67 -7.98 -7.18
N LEU A 231 13.79 -7.27 -7.27
CA LEU A 231 15.10 -7.77 -7.73
C LEU A 231 16.09 -7.86 -6.55
N CYS A 232 17.17 -8.61 -6.72
CA CYS A 232 18.30 -8.71 -5.76
C CYS A 232 17.85 -9.07 -4.33
N ASN A 233 16.89 -9.98 -4.18
CA ASN A 233 16.26 -10.30 -2.89
C ASN A 233 15.64 -9.10 -2.16
N SER A 234 15.27 -8.06 -2.88
CA SER A 234 14.61 -6.89 -2.31
C SER A 234 13.35 -7.29 -1.55
N ARG A 235 13.15 -6.67 -0.39
CA ARG A 235 11.90 -6.72 0.36
C ARG A 235 11.01 -5.55 -0.03
N LYS A 236 9.72 -5.65 0.20
CA LYS A 236 8.80 -4.52 -0.01
C LYS A 236 9.11 -3.42 1.01
N GLN A 237 9.23 -2.21 0.52
CA GLN A 237 9.58 -1.00 1.27
C GLN A 237 8.60 0.11 0.91
N LEU A 238 8.51 1.16 1.72
CA LEU A 238 7.85 2.39 1.26
C LEU A 238 8.72 3.06 0.18
N TYR A 239 8.07 3.49 -0.90
CA TYR A 239 8.78 4.18 -1.98
C TYR A 239 8.98 5.66 -1.66
N ASN A 240 10.15 6.21 -2.05
CA ASN A 240 10.54 7.62 -1.90
C ASN A 240 10.72 8.07 -0.44
N MET A 241 11.22 7.21 0.44
CA MET A 241 11.47 7.57 1.84
C MET A 241 12.55 8.64 2.03
N VAL A 242 13.44 8.83 1.06
CA VAL A 242 14.44 9.91 1.07
C VAL A 242 13.79 11.31 1.13
N LEU A 243 12.56 11.45 0.70
CA LEU A 243 11.80 12.68 0.77
C LEU A 243 11.60 13.15 2.23
N LEU A 244 11.40 12.23 3.15
CA LEU A 244 11.09 12.53 4.56
C LEU A 244 12.22 13.27 5.26
N ALA A 245 13.47 13.08 4.83
CA ALA A 245 14.61 13.82 5.36
C ALA A 245 14.63 15.31 4.94
N LYS A 246 13.83 15.68 3.95
CA LYS A 246 13.77 17.03 3.37
C LYS A 246 12.50 17.79 3.75
N LEU A 247 11.51 17.11 4.33
CA LEU A 247 10.26 17.72 4.74
C LEU A 247 10.36 18.21 6.19
N GLN A 248 9.73 19.35 6.44
CA GLN A 248 9.55 19.86 7.81
C GLN A 248 8.48 19.04 8.52
N GLU A 249 8.61 18.88 9.84
CA GLU A 249 7.59 18.28 10.69
C GLU A 249 6.25 19.02 10.55
N GLY A 250 5.15 18.26 10.52
CA GLY A 250 3.81 18.80 10.26
C GLY A 250 3.48 19.03 8.79
N SER A 251 4.45 18.90 7.86
CA SER A 251 4.18 19.02 6.44
C SER A 251 3.18 17.98 5.96
N LYS A 252 2.34 18.37 4.99
CA LYS A 252 1.44 17.44 4.33
C LYS A 252 2.24 16.44 3.50
N LEU A 253 1.94 15.15 3.66
CA LEU A 253 2.55 14.05 2.93
C LEU A 253 1.46 13.17 2.32
N TYR A 254 1.48 13.02 1.01
CA TYR A 254 0.54 12.15 0.31
C TYR A 254 1.06 10.71 0.28
N ILE A 255 0.15 9.77 0.50
CA ILE A 255 0.44 8.33 0.41
C ILE A 255 -0.36 7.77 -0.75
N MET A 256 0.34 7.15 -1.69
CA MET A 256 -0.23 6.57 -2.90
C MET A 256 -0.16 5.05 -2.84
N GLU A 257 -1.09 4.36 -3.52
CA GLU A 257 -1.02 2.89 -3.60
C GLU A 257 0.10 2.40 -4.49
N GLY A 258 0.27 3.06 -5.64
CA GLY A 258 1.21 2.67 -6.67
C GLY A 258 2.36 3.66 -6.85
N ILE A 259 3.48 3.15 -7.38
CA ILE A 259 4.64 3.99 -7.70
C ILE A 259 4.31 4.99 -8.82
N THR A 260 3.55 4.55 -9.82
CA THR A 260 3.17 5.42 -10.94
C THR A 260 2.34 6.60 -10.47
N ASP A 261 1.42 6.37 -9.51
CA ASP A 261 0.61 7.43 -8.91
C ASP A 261 1.45 8.36 -8.03
N CYS A 262 2.43 7.80 -7.32
CA CYS A 262 3.41 8.59 -6.57
C CYS A 262 4.23 9.50 -7.50
N LEU A 263 4.73 8.97 -8.61
CA LEU A 263 5.46 9.76 -9.60
C LEU A 263 4.59 10.86 -10.24
N ALA A 264 3.33 10.56 -10.50
CA ALA A 264 2.36 11.55 -11.00
C ALA A 264 2.11 12.66 -9.96
N MET A 265 1.93 12.29 -8.68
CA MET A 265 1.75 13.23 -7.58
C MET A 265 2.98 14.13 -7.40
N LEU A 266 4.17 13.56 -7.45
CA LEU A 266 5.43 14.31 -7.41
C LEU A 266 5.58 15.23 -8.64
N SER A 267 5.17 14.79 -9.82
CA SER A 267 5.19 15.57 -11.05
C SER A 267 4.15 16.71 -11.04
N ALA A 268 3.12 16.59 -10.22
CA ALA A 268 2.16 17.65 -9.93
C ALA A 268 2.66 18.65 -8.85
N GLY A 269 3.85 18.41 -8.27
CA GLY A 269 4.47 19.29 -7.27
C GLY A 269 4.12 18.98 -5.82
N TYR A 270 3.46 17.84 -5.55
CA TYR A 270 3.07 17.45 -4.19
C TYR A 270 4.01 16.40 -3.61
N PRO A 271 4.41 16.50 -2.32
CA PRO A 271 5.26 15.52 -1.67
C PRO A 271 4.50 14.20 -1.48
N ALA A 272 5.04 13.11 -2.03
CA ALA A 272 4.38 11.81 -2.00
C ALA A 272 5.34 10.64 -1.77
N VAL A 273 4.81 9.60 -1.12
CA VAL A 273 5.39 8.27 -0.95
C VAL A 273 4.41 7.22 -1.47
N ALA A 274 4.86 5.98 -1.72
CA ALA A 274 3.94 4.90 -2.10
C ALA A 274 4.13 3.65 -1.24
N ILE A 275 3.01 2.93 -1.01
CA ILE A 275 2.99 1.66 -0.27
C ILE A 275 3.24 0.43 -1.16
N GLN A 276 3.38 0.62 -2.47
CA GLN A 276 3.59 -0.40 -3.52
C GLN A 276 2.40 -1.31 -3.82
N SER A 277 1.50 -1.56 -2.89
CA SER A 277 0.37 -2.47 -3.08
C SER A 277 -0.61 -2.35 -1.92
N ALA A 278 -1.88 -2.36 -2.26
CA ALA A 278 -2.99 -2.41 -1.31
C ALA A 278 -2.91 -3.60 -0.32
N THR A 279 -2.29 -4.70 -0.74
CA THR A 279 -2.28 -5.96 0.02
C THR A 279 -1.06 -6.15 0.91
N THR A 280 -0.04 -5.31 0.78
CA THR A 280 1.20 -5.49 1.55
C THR A 280 1.76 -4.14 1.96
N ILE A 281 1.56 -3.80 3.21
CA ILE A 281 2.08 -2.57 3.83
C ILE A 281 3.35 -2.95 4.59
N PRO A 282 4.49 -2.28 4.36
CA PRO A 282 5.71 -2.52 5.12
C PRO A 282 5.57 -1.90 6.52
N GLU A 283 4.99 -2.63 7.45
CA GLU A 283 4.66 -2.14 8.81
C GLU A 283 5.89 -1.63 9.57
N THR A 284 7.07 -2.16 9.28
CA THR A 284 8.34 -1.76 9.93
C THR A 284 8.80 -0.34 9.58
N GLU A 285 8.16 0.32 8.63
CA GLU A 285 8.54 1.66 8.20
C GLU A 285 7.49 2.73 8.51
N LEU A 286 6.33 2.32 9.03
CA LEU A 286 5.21 3.23 9.28
C LEU A 286 5.47 4.22 10.41
N ASP A 287 6.29 3.85 11.40
CA ASP A 287 6.75 4.74 12.46
C ASP A 287 7.48 5.98 11.92
N LYS A 288 8.16 5.83 10.76
CA LYS A 288 8.90 6.91 10.09
C LYS A 288 7.99 7.97 9.49
N LEU A 289 6.69 7.68 9.33
CA LEU A 289 5.68 8.62 8.84
C LEU A 289 5.10 9.48 9.96
N SER A 290 5.45 9.19 11.23
CA SER A 290 5.05 10.03 12.36
C SER A 290 5.63 11.43 12.23
N GLY A 291 4.86 12.43 12.63
CA GLY A 291 5.26 13.84 12.51
C GLY A 291 4.81 14.52 11.23
N PHE A 292 4.14 13.83 10.28
CA PHE A 292 3.60 14.43 9.06
C PHE A 292 2.06 14.44 9.07
N ASP A 293 1.48 15.40 8.33
CA ASP A 293 0.04 15.44 8.04
C ASP A 293 -0.26 14.47 6.88
N LEU A 294 -0.65 13.24 7.22
CA LEU A 294 -0.78 12.14 6.27
C LEU A 294 -2.12 12.18 5.54
N VAL A 295 -2.07 12.12 4.23
CA VAL A 295 -3.24 12.07 3.34
C VAL A 295 -3.07 10.94 2.34
N MET A 296 -3.92 9.91 2.38
CA MET A 296 -3.93 8.88 1.35
C MET A 296 -4.87 9.24 0.22
N VAL A 297 -4.38 9.11 -1.01
CA VAL A 297 -5.18 9.11 -2.23
C VAL A 297 -5.22 7.68 -2.73
N HIS A 298 -6.31 6.99 -2.47
CA HIS A 298 -6.49 5.60 -2.86
C HIS A 298 -7.18 5.48 -4.23
N ASP A 299 -7.03 4.33 -4.87
CA ASP A 299 -7.73 4.00 -6.11
C ASP A 299 -9.25 3.92 -5.86
N ASN A 300 -10.05 4.28 -6.87
CA ASN A 300 -11.51 4.25 -6.81
C ASN A 300 -12.07 2.84 -7.00
N ASP A 301 -11.50 1.86 -6.29
CA ASP A 301 -11.98 0.49 -6.28
C ASP A 301 -12.01 -0.10 -4.85
N LYS A 302 -12.58 -1.29 -4.71
CA LYS A 302 -12.70 -1.96 -3.40
C LYS A 302 -11.35 -2.25 -2.76
N ALA A 303 -10.31 -2.51 -3.56
CA ALA A 303 -8.97 -2.78 -3.07
C ALA A 303 -8.34 -1.52 -2.48
N GLY A 304 -8.52 -0.36 -3.14
CA GLY A 304 -8.03 0.93 -2.66
C GLY A 304 -8.68 1.36 -1.36
N VAL A 305 -10.01 1.21 -1.25
CA VAL A 305 -10.72 1.47 0.00
C VAL A 305 -10.21 0.57 1.13
N SER A 306 -10.03 -0.73 0.85
CA SER A 306 -9.47 -1.67 1.83
C SER A 306 -8.04 -1.30 2.24
N ALA A 307 -7.20 -0.89 1.28
CA ALA A 307 -5.84 -0.43 1.55
C ALA A 307 -5.80 0.78 2.48
N PHE A 308 -6.71 1.75 2.26
CA PHE A 308 -6.83 2.91 3.13
C PHE A 308 -7.12 2.50 4.58
N TYR A 309 -8.12 1.65 4.82
CA TYR A 309 -8.46 1.21 6.17
C TYR A 309 -7.34 0.39 6.81
N HIS A 310 -6.67 -0.46 6.04
CA HIS A 310 -5.53 -1.23 6.52
C HIS A 310 -4.38 -0.31 6.97
N LEU A 311 -4.02 0.65 6.12
CA LEU A 311 -2.96 1.60 6.43
C LEU A 311 -3.33 2.50 7.62
N HIS A 312 -4.56 3.02 7.65
CA HIS A 312 -5.08 3.83 8.75
C HIS A 312 -4.95 3.09 10.09
N ARG A 313 -5.40 1.83 10.12
CA ARG A 313 -5.28 0.97 11.30
C ARG A 313 -3.83 0.76 11.75
N SER A 314 -2.95 0.49 10.82
CA SER A 314 -1.53 0.29 11.12
C SER A 314 -0.88 1.56 11.65
N LEU A 315 -1.20 2.72 11.09
CA LEU A 315 -0.68 4.02 11.50
C LEU A 315 -1.18 4.47 12.88
N LEU A 316 -2.40 4.10 13.26
CA LEU A 316 -2.93 4.41 14.61
C LEU A 316 -2.06 3.83 15.74
N ARG A 317 -1.38 2.71 15.50
CA ARG A 317 -0.44 2.09 16.47
C ARG A 317 0.75 3.01 16.79
N TYR A 318 1.07 3.91 15.86
CA TYR A 318 2.14 4.91 15.99
C TYR A 318 1.61 6.30 16.34
N GLY A 319 0.31 6.40 16.67
CA GLY A 319 -0.33 7.69 17.00
C GLY A 319 -0.57 8.59 15.78
N CYS A 320 -0.44 8.06 14.57
CA CYS A 320 -0.62 8.82 13.32
C CYS A 320 -2.06 8.72 12.85
N ARG A 321 -2.66 9.85 12.48
CA ARG A 321 -3.95 9.91 11.78
C ARG A 321 -3.72 9.95 10.29
N LEU A 322 -4.49 9.15 9.54
CA LEU A 322 -4.50 9.16 8.08
C LEU A 322 -5.80 9.79 7.59
N LYS A 323 -5.69 10.87 6.84
CA LYS A 323 -6.80 11.49 6.12
C LYS A 323 -6.99 10.79 4.78
N CYS A 324 -8.22 10.78 4.28
CA CYS A 324 -8.54 10.31 2.94
C CYS A 324 -8.73 11.52 2.02
N ALA A 325 -8.14 11.48 0.82
CA ALA A 325 -8.50 12.36 -0.28
C ALA A 325 -9.01 11.51 -1.44
N THR A 326 -10.11 11.94 -2.02
CA THR A 326 -10.75 11.25 -3.14
C THR A 326 -10.40 11.93 -4.46
N ILE A 327 -10.24 11.13 -5.51
CA ILE A 327 -10.20 11.59 -6.89
C ILE A 327 -11.62 11.53 -7.48
N PRO A 328 -11.94 12.32 -8.54
CA PRO A 328 -13.24 12.23 -9.17
C PRO A 328 -13.57 10.80 -9.61
N ALA A 329 -14.81 10.36 -9.37
CA ALA A 329 -15.24 8.98 -9.59
C ALA A 329 -15.07 8.46 -11.03
N LEU A 330 -14.93 9.38 -12.01
CA LEU A 330 -14.66 9.05 -13.40
C LEU A 330 -13.28 8.40 -13.62
N PHE A 331 -12.33 8.61 -12.72
CA PHE A 331 -10.96 8.12 -12.84
C PHE A 331 -10.74 6.94 -11.89
N LYS A 332 -10.05 5.91 -12.38
CA LYS A 332 -9.73 4.72 -11.60
C LYS A 332 -8.69 5.02 -10.51
N ASP A 333 -7.64 5.73 -10.88
CA ASP A 333 -6.45 6.02 -10.07
C ASP A 333 -5.98 7.47 -10.27
N TYR A 334 -5.03 7.90 -9.44
CA TYR A 334 -4.50 9.26 -9.54
C TYR A 334 -3.74 9.50 -10.85
N SER A 335 -3.06 8.51 -11.40
CA SER A 335 -2.36 8.64 -12.69
C SER A 335 -3.31 8.98 -13.82
N ALA A 336 -4.49 8.36 -13.86
CA ALA A 336 -5.53 8.67 -14.85
C ALA A 336 -6.06 10.11 -14.69
N TYR A 337 -6.28 10.55 -13.46
CA TYR A 337 -6.70 11.92 -13.16
C TYR A 337 -5.61 12.94 -13.53
N TYR A 338 -4.36 12.65 -13.18
CA TYR A 338 -3.21 13.49 -13.54
C TYR A 338 -3.08 13.67 -15.06
N LEU A 339 -3.23 12.59 -15.84
CA LEU A 339 -3.20 12.65 -17.31
C LEU A 339 -4.33 13.51 -17.88
N TYR A 340 -5.51 13.50 -17.27
CA TYR A 340 -6.61 14.37 -17.65
C TYR A 340 -6.27 15.85 -17.41
N LEU A 341 -5.65 16.17 -16.29
CA LEU A 341 -5.22 17.53 -15.96
C LEU A 341 -4.08 18.06 -16.87
N LYS A 342 -3.37 17.16 -17.57
CA LYS A 342 -2.28 17.49 -18.51
C LYS A 342 -2.73 17.56 -19.97
N LYS A 343 -4.01 17.41 -20.26
CA LYS A 343 -4.59 17.65 -21.59
C LYS A 343 -4.78 19.13 -21.83
#